data_57f23934194c1f2f62044965a5a6e84a
#
_entry.id   57f23934194c1f2f62044965a5a6e84a
#
_cell.length_a   1.000
_cell.length_b   1.000
_cell.length_c   1.000
_cell.angle_alpha   90.00
_cell.angle_beta   90.00
_cell.angle_gamma   90.00
#
_symmetry.space_group_name_H-M   'P 1'
#
loop_
_entity.id
_entity.type
_entity.pdbx_description
1 polymer ?
#
loop_
_entity_poly.entity_id
_entity_poly.type
_entity_poly.pdbx_seq_one_letter_code
_entity_poly.pdbx_strand_id
1 'polypeptide(L)'
;MSSLISLFSGAGGLDLGFQRAGFHTEVANEFDRKICPTYRANFPCVKLIEADVRQLPAKFFPDNAVGLIGEPPCQSWSEAGSLRGIDDARGQLFYDYIRILREKKPLFFVAENVSGMLAFLFPNHEYFVGSFSPIYMSRNRVRSWDKPAFTVQASGRQCQLHPQAPKMVKVGKNQQIFVEGKEALYRRLTVREVARVQSFPDDFQLLYSDLNLGYKMVGNAVPVNLAYHLALSIRDALRSAGVSI
;
A
#
# COMPACT_ATOMS: atom_id res chain seq x y z
N MET A 1 -20.32 17.76 0.45
CA MET A 1 -18.98 17.21 0.08
C MET A 1 -19.14 15.72 -0.14
N SER A 2 -18.39 15.16 -1.08
CA SER A 2 -18.46 13.73 -1.44
C SER A 2 -17.69 12.90 -0.40
N SER A 3 -18.38 12.46 0.69
CA SER A 3 -17.76 11.74 1.78
C SER A 3 -17.51 10.28 1.43
N LEU A 4 -16.42 9.73 1.93
CA LEU A 4 -16.00 8.33 1.76
C LEU A 4 -15.95 7.61 3.10
N ILE A 5 -16.18 6.30 3.04
CA ILE A 5 -15.77 5.34 4.05
C ILE A 5 -14.48 4.68 3.54
N SER A 6 -13.43 4.60 4.37
CA SER A 6 -12.20 3.88 4.07
C SER A 6 -12.03 2.71 5.04
N LEU A 7 -11.95 1.49 4.51
CA LEU A 7 -11.72 0.28 5.29
C LEU A 7 -10.33 -0.28 5.01
N PHE A 8 -9.68 -0.84 6.04
CA PHE A 8 -8.31 -1.33 5.93
C PHE A 8 -7.36 -0.25 5.40
N SER A 9 -7.50 0.97 5.93
CA SER A 9 -6.90 2.19 5.37
C SER A 9 -5.36 2.22 5.40
N GLY A 10 -4.73 1.35 6.17
CA GLY A 10 -3.27 1.27 6.24
C GLY A 10 -2.63 2.62 6.57
N ALA A 11 -1.60 3.00 5.81
CA ALA A 11 -0.95 4.31 5.90
C ALA A 11 -1.73 5.45 5.21
N GLY A 12 -2.84 5.15 4.51
CA GLY A 12 -3.68 6.13 3.83
C GLY A 12 -3.25 6.47 2.39
N GLY A 13 -2.61 5.54 1.69
CA GLY A 13 -2.20 5.78 0.30
C GLY A 13 -3.39 5.97 -0.64
N LEU A 14 -4.41 5.12 -0.50
CA LEU A 14 -5.66 5.20 -1.25
C LEU A 14 -6.40 6.50 -0.88
N ASP A 15 -6.55 6.78 0.42
CA ASP A 15 -7.20 8.00 0.95
C ASP A 15 -6.55 9.27 0.41
N LEU A 16 -5.22 9.35 0.37
CA LEU A 16 -4.49 10.50 -0.15
C LEU A 16 -4.75 10.71 -1.65
N GLY A 17 -4.81 9.61 -2.42
CA GLY A 17 -5.14 9.68 -3.85
C GLY A 17 -6.55 10.25 -4.08
N PHE A 18 -7.53 9.75 -3.35
CA PHE A 18 -8.92 10.21 -3.41
C PHE A 18 -9.07 11.66 -2.91
N GLN A 19 -8.39 12.03 -1.82
CA GLN A 19 -8.37 13.40 -1.32
C GLN A 19 -7.84 14.39 -2.37
N ARG A 20 -6.77 14.05 -3.08
CA ARG A 20 -6.24 14.86 -4.20
C ARG A 20 -7.21 15.00 -5.37
N ALA A 21 -8.09 14.02 -5.57
CA ALA A 21 -9.17 14.07 -6.56
C ALA A 21 -10.41 14.84 -6.11
N GLY A 22 -10.42 15.38 -4.87
CA GLY A 22 -11.49 16.18 -4.32
C GLY A 22 -12.54 15.42 -3.51
N PHE A 23 -12.31 14.14 -3.20
CA PHE A 23 -13.12 13.41 -2.22
C PHE A 23 -12.64 13.68 -0.80
N HIS A 24 -13.50 13.40 0.19
CA HIS A 24 -13.17 13.52 1.60
C HIS A 24 -13.49 12.23 2.34
N THR A 25 -12.49 11.60 2.94
CA THR A 25 -12.73 10.48 3.86
C THR A 25 -13.29 10.99 5.17
N GLU A 26 -14.52 10.58 5.51
CA GLU A 26 -15.19 10.96 6.75
C GLU A 26 -14.82 10.01 7.90
N VAL A 27 -14.84 8.70 7.60
CA VAL A 27 -14.49 7.66 8.57
C VAL A 27 -13.55 6.67 7.91
N ALA A 28 -12.46 6.36 8.60
CA ALA A 28 -11.51 5.31 8.24
C ALA A 28 -11.47 4.20 9.31
N ASN A 29 -11.13 2.98 8.92
CA ASN A 29 -10.90 1.87 9.82
C ASN A 29 -9.55 1.22 9.54
N GLU A 30 -8.77 1.03 10.60
CA GLU A 30 -7.52 0.27 10.57
C GLU A 30 -7.41 -0.59 11.84
N PHE A 31 -7.00 -1.84 11.68
CA PHE A 31 -6.82 -2.79 12.78
C PHE A 31 -5.43 -2.68 13.44
N ASP A 32 -4.40 -2.46 12.64
CA ASP A 32 -3.02 -2.44 13.13
C ASP A 32 -2.71 -1.10 13.83
N ARG A 33 -2.84 -1.10 15.15
CA ARG A 33 -2.59 0.08 16.00
C ARG A 33 -1.22 0.70 15.82
N LYS A 34 -0.23 -0.03 15.29
CA LYS A 34 1.12 0.50 15.01
C LYS A 34 1.16 1.38 13.76
N ILE A 35 0.19 1.22 12.86
CA ILE A 35 0.05 2.00 11.64
C ILE A 35 -0.79 3.26 11.89
N CYS A 36 -1.76 3.20 12.80
CA CYS A 36 -2.69 4.29 13.10
C CYS A 36 -2.04 5.66 13.37
N PRO A 37 -0.89 5.79 14.06
CA PRO A 37 -0.21 7.09 14.22
C PRO A 37 0.17 7.75 12.89
N THR A 38 0.64 6.96 11.90
CA THR A 38 0.95 7.46 10.56
C THR A 38 -0.31 8.00 9.89
N TYR A 39 -1.42 7.25 9.94
CA TYR A 39 -2.68 7.70 9.36
C TYR A 39 -3.17 9.02 9.99
N ARG A 40 -3.21 9.12 11.32
CA ARG A 40 -3.62 10.35 12.02
C ARG A 40 -2.76 11.56 11.70
N ALA A 41 -1.45 11.37 11.58
CA ALA A 41 -0.52 12.47 11.29
C ALA A 41 -0.79 13.11 9.91
N ASN A 42 -1.26 12.32 8.94
CA ASN A 42 -1.52 12.77 7.57
C ASN A 42 -3.01 13.13 7.33
N PHE A 43 -3.92 12.59 8.15
CA PHE A 43 -5.38 12.79 8.02
C PHE A 43 -6.01 13.22 9.36
N PRO A 44 -5.61 14.37 9.95
CA PRO A 44 -6.04 14.78 11.29
C PRO A 44 -7.54 15.05 11.41
N CYS A 45 -8.24 15.31 10.30
CA CYS A 45 -9.67 15.57 10.27
C CYS A 45 -10.52 14.31 10.05
N VAL A 46 -9.91 13.15 9.80
CA VAL A 46 -10.63 11.89 9.56
C VAL A 46 -10.87 11.15 10.87
N LYS A 47 -12.10 10.69 11.09
CA LYS A 47 -12.43 9.83 12.22
C LYS A 47 -11.84 8.42 11.99
N LEU A 48 -10.66 8.13 12.57
CA LEU A 48 -10.05 6.80 12.51
C LEU A 48 -10.61 5.88 13.59
N ILE A 49 -11.17 4.72 13.19
CA ILE A 49 -11.62 3.66 14.08
C ILE A 49 -10.54 2.56 14.13
N GLU A 50 -9.85 2.45 15.26
CA GLU A 50 -8.81 1.43 15.50
C GLU A 50 -9.41 0.14 16.03
N ALA A 51 -10.00 -0.65 15.15
CA ALA A 51 -10.66 -1.89 15.55
C ALA A 51 -10.68 -2.92 14.41
N ASP A 52 -10.90 -4.16 14.79
CA ASP A 52 -11.19 -5.25 13.85
C ASP A 52 -12.56 -4.99 13.19
N VAL A 53 -12.59 -4.88 11.87
CA VAL A 53 -13.80 -4.61 11.08
C VAL A 53 -14.91 -5.65 11.33
N ARG A 54 -14.56 -6.89 11.69
CA ARG A 54 -15.50 -7.96 12.04
C ARG A 54 -16.36 -7.59 13.26
N GLN A 55 -15.84 -6.76 14.14
CA GLN A 55 -16.50 -6.30 15.35
C GLN A 55 -17.25 -4.97 15.18
N LEU A 56 -17.18 -4.36 14.01
CA LEU A 56 -17.76 -3.06 13.73
C LEU A 56 -19.15 -3.21 13.06
N PRO A 57 -20.25 -2.92 13.77
CA PRO A 57 -21.55 -2.72 13.13
C PRO A 57 -21.52 -1.60 12.11
N ALA A 58 -22.25 -1.71 11.01
CA ALA A 58 -22.27 -0.70 9.96
C ALA A 58 -22.73 0.70 10.44
N LYS A 59 -23.50 0.78 11.53
CA LYS A 59 -23.91 2.06 12.16
C LYS A 59 -22.74 2.97 12.59
N PHE A 60 -21.53 2.46 12.70
CA PHE A 60 -20.34 3.28 12.98
C PHE A 60 -19.87 4.10 11.76
N PHE A 61 -20.36 3.76 10.58
CA PHE A 61 -20.05 4.41 9.31
C PHE A 61 -21.23 5.28 8.84
N PRO A 62 -20.98 6.41 8.14
CA PRO A 62 -22.01 7.31 7.66
C PRO A 62 -22.95 6.62 6.65
N ASP A 63 -24.23 6.97 6.68
CA ASP A 63 -25.25 6.43 5.77
C ASP A 63 -25.27 7.14 4.40
N ASN A 64 -24.67 8.31 4.32
CA ASN A 64 -24.66 9.20 3.14
C ASN A 64 -23.30 9.24 2.42
N ALA A 65 -22.41 8.30 2.71
CA ALA A 65 -21.14 8.20 2.01
C ALA A 65 -21.36 7.89 0.52
N VAL A 66 -20.73 8.67 -0.36
CA VAL A 66 -20.85 8.46 -1.81
C VAL A 66 -19.99 7.29 -2.30
N GLY A 67 -18.95 6.92 -1.55
CA GLY A 67 -18.05 5.82 -1.90
C GLY A 67 -17.54 5.07 -0.68
N LEU A 68 -17.23 3.78 -0.91
CA LEU A 68 -16.52 2.91 0.02
C LEU A 68 -15.22 2.47 -0.64
N ILE A 69 -14.09 2.85 -0.05
CA ILE A 69 -12.76 2.48 -0.55
C ILE A 69 -12.04 1.60 0.48
N GLY A 70 -11.06 0.81 0.05
CA GLY A 70 -10.28 0.03 0.99
C GLY A 70 -9.32 -0.97 0.36
N GLU A 71 -8.42 -1.48 1.21
CA GLU A 71 -7.34 -2.40 0.88
C GLU A 71 -7.53 -3.75 1.61
N PRO A 72 -8.66 -4.50 1.38
CA PRO A 72 -8.92 -5.74 2.11
C PRO A 72 -7.80 -6.77 1.83
N PRO A 73 -7.32 -7.51 2.86
CA PRO A 73 -6.23 -8.44 2.72
C PRO A 73 -6.53 -9.53 1.69
N CYS A 74 -5.72 -9.61 0.64
CA CYS A 74 -5.88 -10.55 -0.47
C CYS A 74 -4.85 -11.69 -0.49
N GLN A 75 -4.00 -11.80 0.54
CA GLN A 75 -2.94 -12.80 0.61
C GLN A 75 -3.44 -14.25 0.49
N SER A 76 -4.69 -14.52 0.85
CA SER A 76 -5.34 -15.82 0.67
C SER A 76 -5.71 -16.12 -0.79
N TRP A 77 -5.75 -15.12 -1.65
CA TRP A 77 -6.17 -15.20 -3.05
C TRP A 77 -5.00 -15.03 -4.03
N SER A 78 -3.78 -14.68 -3.56
CA SER A 78 -2.63 -14.46 -4.41
C SER A 78 -1.89 -15.77 -4.72
N GLU A 79 -1.30 -15.87 -5.92
CA GLU A 79 -0.44 -17.00 -6.34
C GLU A 79 0.78 -17.22 -5.42
N ALA A 80 1.22 -16.21 -4.68
CA ALA A 80 2.27 -16.29 -3.67
C ALA A 80 1.75 -16.76 -2.30
N GLY A 81 0.43 -16.83 -2.11
CA GLY A 81 -0.26 -17.38 -0.95
C GLY A 81 -0.69 -18.81 -1.19
N SER A 82 -1.23 -19.46 -0.17
CA SER A 82 -1.60 -20.89 -0.21
C SER A 82 -2.90 -21.19 -0.95
N LEU A 83 -3.46 -20.27 -1.75
CA LEU A 83 -4.75 -20.38 -2.47
C LEU A 83 -5.92 -20.92 -1.62
N ARG A 84 -5.87 -20.70 -0.30
CA ARG A 84 -6.88 -21.23 0.65
C ARG A 84 -8.19 -20.44 0.63
N GLY A 85 -8.25 -19.32 -0.11
CA GLY A 85 -9.49 -18.58 -0.34
C GLY A 85 -10.31 -18.33 0.93
N ILE A 86 -11.50 -18.87 0.96
CA ILE A 86 -12.50 -18.74 2.02
C ILE A 86 -12.06 -19.37 3.37
N ASP A 87 -11.21 -20.38 3.35
CA ASP A 87 -10.80 -21.13 4.55
C ASP A 87 -9.71 -20.39 5.37
N ASP A 88 -9.14 -19.31 4.84
CA ASP A 88 -8.20 -18.45 5.56
C ASP A 88 -8.97 -17.29 6.24
N ALA A 89 -8.72 -17.07 7.53
CA ALA A 89 -9.32 -15.96 8.30
C ALA A 89 -9.10 -14.56 7.67
N ARG A 90 -8.07 -14.39 6.85
CA ARG A 90 -7.80 -13.17 6.08
C ARG A 90 -8.68 -13.06 4.83
N GLY A 91 -9.01 -14.19 4.18
CA GLY A 91 -9.98 -14.23 3.09
C GLY A 91 -11.38 -13.85 3.54
N GLN A 92 -11.72 -14.14 4.81
CA GLN A 92 -13.00 -13.78 5.41
C GLN A 92 -13.17 -12.26 5.58
N LEU A 93 -12.10 -11.48 5.74
CA LEU A 93 -12.17 -10.02 5.89
C LEU A 93 -12.74 -9.31 4.66
N PHE A 94 -12.62 -9.91 3.47
CA PHE A 94 -13.28 -9.40 2.27
C PHE A 94 -14.81 -9.47 2.37
N TYR A 95 -15.35 -10.46 3.07
CA TYR A 95 -16.81 -10.53 3.31
C TYR A 95 -17.29 -9.43 4.26
N ASP A 96 -16.47 -9.00 5.22
CA ASP A 96 -16.80 -7.85 6.06
C ASP A 96 -16.78 -6.54 5.27
N TYR A 97 -15.87 -6.39 4.30
CA TYR A 97 -15.94 -5.31 3.34
C TYR A 97 -17.27 -5.32 2.57
N ILE A 98 -17.67 -6.49 2.05
CA ILE A 98 -18.95 -6.66 1.34
C ILE A 98 -20.15 -6.45 2.28
N ARG A 99 -20.06 -6.83 3.54
CA ARG A 99 -21.12 -6.58 4.55
C ARG A 99 -21.38 -5.09 4.71
N ILE A 100 -20.33 -4.30 4.97
CA ILE A 100 -20.45 -2.85 5.09
C ILE A 100 -20.97 -2.23 3.78
N LEU A 101 -20.47 -2.68 2.63
CA LEU A 101 -20.92 -2.24 1.31
C LEU A 101 -22.43 -2.45 1.11
N ARG A 102 -22.95 -3.65 1.47
CA ARG A 102 -24.38 -3.99 1.36
C ARG A 102 -25.27 -3.17 2.28
N GLU A 103 -24.80 -2.85 3.48
CA GLU A 103 -25.54 -2.07 4.46
C GLU A 103 -25.53 -0.57 4.13
N LYS A 104 -24.41 -0.03 3.66
CA LYS A 104 -24.26 1.42 3.37
C LYS A 104 -24.68 1.83 1.95
N LYS A 105 -24.63 0.91 0.99
CA LYS A 105 -25.07 1.11 -0.41
C LYS A 105 -24.52 2.41 -1.04
N PRO A 106 -23.21 2.66 -0.99
CA PRO A 106 -22.63 3.85 -1.63
C PRO A 106 -22.80 3.77 -3.14
N LEU A 107 -22.61 4.89 -3.84
CA LEU A 107 -22.72 4.96 -5.30
C LEU A 107 -21.61 4.18 -6.02
N PHE A 108 -20.45 4.06 -5.39
CA PHE A 108 -19.33 3.26 -5.90
C PHE A 108 -18.52 2.62 -4.76
N PHE A 109 -17.71 1.64 -5.13
CA PHE A 109 -16.70 1.09 -4.22
C PHE A 109 -15.41 0.79 -4.95
N VAL A 110 -14.30 0.77 -4.19
CA VAL A 110 -12.97 0.40 -4.68
C VAL A 110 -12.31 -0.53 -3.67
N ALA A 111 -11.98 -1.73 -4.12
CA ALA A 111 -11.18 -2.70 -3.39
C ALA A 111 -9.92 -3.03 -4.19
N GLU A 112 -8.73 -2.85 -3.62
CA GLU A 112 -7.47 -2.75 -4.37
C GLU A 112 -6.46 -3.87 -4.14
N ASN A 113 -5.45 -3.93 -5.10
CA ASN A 113 -4.30 -4.83 -5.04
C ASN A 113 -3.12 -4.47 -6.00
N VAL A 114 -2.01 -3.87 -5.46
CA VAL A 114 -0.57 -3.76 -5.94
C VAL A 114 -0.09 -2.83 -7.09
N SER A 115 0.95 -2.06 -6.96
CA SER A 115 2.38 -1.74 -7.26
C SER A 115 2.78 -0.39 -7.96
N GLY A 116 3.94 0.20 -7.76
CA GLY A 116 4.79 1.21 -7.76
C GLY A 116 5.74 2.06 -8.50
N MET A 117 6.47 3.04 -8.01
CA MET A 117 7.84 3.65 -8.14
C MET A 117 8.05 5.18 -8.20
N LEU A 118 8.97 5.84 -7.51
CA LEU A 118 10.27 6.55 -7.60
C LEU A 118 10.59 7.65 -6.56
N ALA A 119 11.86 8.09 -6.38
CA ALA A 119 12.62 8.56 -5.20
C ALA A 119 13.09 10.04 -5.05
N PHE A 120 13.37 10.63 -3.89
CA PHE A 120 14.52 11.13 -3.10
C PHE A 120 14.28 12.33 -2.15
N LEU A 121 14.96 12.35 -0.93
CA LEU A 121 15.30 13.43 0.04
C LEU A 121 14.31 13.77 1.18
N PHE A 122 14.02 12.88 2.16
CA PHE A 122 13.32 13.23 3.42
C PHE A 122 13.49 12.10 4.47
N PRO A 123 13.00 12.17 5.71
CA PRO A 123 13.24 11.15 6.75
C PRO A 123 12.83 9.73 6.33
N ASN A 124 13.17 8.74 7.13
CA ASN A 124 12.93 7.31 6.89
C ASN A 124 13.89 6.68 5.85
N HIS A 125 15.14 7.13 5.85
CA HIS A 125 16.20 6.60 4.97
C HIS A 125 16.96 5.40 5.56
N GLU A 126 16.43 4.77 6.58
CA GLU A 126 16.92 3.49 7.05
C GLU A 126 16.54 2.37 6.07
N TYR A 127 17.42 1.40 5.93
CA TYR A 127 17.15 0.22 5.10
C TYR A 127 17.52 -1.07 5.82
N PHE A 128 16.88 -2.15 5.42
CA PHE A 128 17.10 -3.46 6.02
C PHE A 128 18.53 -3.95 5.75
N VAL A 129 19.32 -4.07 6.79
CA VAL A 129 20.66 -4.67 6.78
C VAL A 129 20.54 -6.12 7.24
N GLY A 130 20.97 -7.07 6.43
CA GLY A 130 20.91 -8.49 6.74
C GLY A 130 21.30 -9.37 5.55
N SER A 131 21.50 -10.64 5.79
CA SER A 131 21.90 -11.61 4.77
C SER A 131 20.93 -11.69 3.61
N PHE A 132 21.43 -12.10 2.47
CA PHE A 132 20.66 -12.36 1.27
C PHE A 132 20.37 -13.85 1.17
N SER A 133 19.11 -14.25 1.22
CA SER A 133 18.71 -15.66 1.13
C SER A 133 18.98 -16.24 -0.27
N PRO A 134 19.11 -17.56 -0.42
CA PRO A 134 19.23 -18.20 -1.75
C PRO A 134 18.07 -17.84 -2.69
N ILE A 135 16.84 -17.72 -2.17
CA ILE A 135 15.65 -17.28 -2.94
C ILE A 135 15.82 -15.83 -3.38
N TYR A 136 16.39 -14.96 -2.55
CA TYR A 136 16.68 -13.59 -2.94
C TYR A 136 17.71 -13.53 -4.06
N MET A 137 18.78 -14.33 -3.95
CA MET A 137 19.89 -14.42 -4.91
C MET A 137 19.56 -15.26 -6.17
N SER A 138 18.34 -15.78 -6.29
CA SER A 138 17.94 -16.60 -7.46
C SER A 138 17.73 -15.78 -8.74
N ARG A 139 17.57 -14.48 -8.63
CA ARG A 139 17.33 -13.55 -9.75
C ARG A 139 17.98 -12.20 -9.50
N ASN A 140 18.22 -11.44 -10.57
CA ASN A 140 18.71 -10.07 -10.42
C ASN A 140 17.67 -9.20 -9.64
N ARG A 141 18.15 -8.46 -8.65
CA ARG A 141 17.37 -7.58 -7.78
C ARG A 141 17.65 -6.09 -8.01
N VAL A 142 18.51 -5.77 -8.96
CA VAL A 142 18.80 -4.41 -9.38
C VAL A 142 17.98 -4.07 -10.61
N ARG A 143 17.24 -2.98 -10.56
CA ARG A 143 16.53 -2.42 -11.71
C ARG A 143 17.19 -1.11 -12.10
N SER A 144 17.45 -0.90 -13.37
CA SER A 144 18.01 0.36 -13.86
C SER A 144 16.99 1.49 -13.77
N TRP A 145 17.47 2.73 -13.73
CA TRP A 145 16.66 3.95 -13.56
C TRP A 145 15.62 4.16 -14.67
N ASP A 146 15.88 3.65 -15.87
CA ASP A 146 15.03 3.77 -17.06
C ASP A 146 13.87 2.76 -17.10
N LYS A 147 13.73 1.90 -16.07
CA LYS A 147 12.75 0.81 -16.06
C LYS A 147 11.85 0.84 -14.83
N PRO A 148 10.56 0.44 -14.97
CA PRO A 148 9.69 0.29 -13.82
C PRO A 148 10.29 -0.61 -12.76
N ALA A 149 10.07 -0.33 -11.48
CA ALA A 149 10.56 -1.16 -10.38
C ALA A 149 10.02 -2.58 -10.41
N PHE A 150 10.62 -3.42 -9.59
CA PHE A 150 9.97 -4.65 -9.19
C PHE A 150 8.80 -4.35 -8.25
N THR A 151 7.87 -5.29 -8.14
CA THR A 151 6.80 -5.23 -7.15
C THR A 151 7.36 -4.91 -5.76
N VAL A 152 6.82 -3.88 -5.13
CA VAL A 152 7.17 -3.53 -3.76
C VAL A 152 6.67 -4.61 -2.82
N GLN A 153 7.57 -5.10 -1.97
CA GLN A 153 7.26 -6.15 -0.99
C GLN A 153 7.04 -5.53 0.38
N ALA A 154 6.08 -6.04 1.14
CA ALA A 154 5.79 -5.63 2.51
C ALA A 154 6.86 -6.15 3.52
N SER A 155 8.12 -6.20 3.11
CA SER A 155 9.23 -6.74 3.89
C SER A 155 10.56 -6.17 3.41
N GLY A 156 11.34 -5.61 4.34
CA GLY A 156 12.71 -5.14 4.05
C GLY A 156 13.64 -6.25 3.58
N ARG A 157 13.44 -7.49 4.07
CA ARG A 157 14.22 -8.67 3.66
C ARG A 157 14.11 -8.95 2.16
N GLN A 158 12.94 -8.70 1.56
CA GLN A 158 12.66 -8.95 0.14
C GLN A 158 12.73 -7.68 -0.72
N CYS A 159 13.01 -6.53 -0.12
CA CYS A 159 13.12 -5.26 -0.82
C CYS A 159 14.19 -5.33 -1.92
N GLN A 160 13.88 -4.71 -3.06
CA GLN A 160 14.83 -4.61 -4.18
C GLN A 160 16.09 -3.82 -3.82
N LEU A 161 17.15 -4.03 -4.62
CA LEU A 161 18.40 -3.31 -4.47
C LEU A 161 18.34 -1.95 -5.16
N HIS A 162 19.11 -1.00 -4.62
CA HIS A 162 19.18 0.35 -5.15
C HIS A 162 19.74 0.38 -6.58
N PRO A 163 19.16 1.15 -7.50
CA PRO A 163 19.57 1.22 -8.91
C PRO A 163 21.01 1.67 -9.17
N GLN A 164 21.67 2.25 -8.15
CA GLN A 164 23.09 2.61 -8.22
C GLN A 164 24.00 1.40 -8.32
N ALA A 165 23.57 0.25 -7.81
CA ALA A 165 24.33 -0.99 -7.94
C ALA A 165 24.35 -1.48 -9.39
N PRO A 166 25.42 -2.10 -9.86
CA PRO A 166 25.43 -2.76 -11.16
C PRO A 166 24.48 -3.99 -11.15
N LYS A 167 24.03 -4.38 -12.33
CA LYS A 167 23.23 -5.61 -12.48
C LYS A 167 24.00 -6.81 -11.92
N MET A 168 23.32 -7.66 -11.16
CA MET A 168 23.92 -8.88 -10.62
C MET A 168 24.37 -9.83 -11.73
N VAL A 169 25.42 -10.62 -11.48
CA VAL A 169 26.00 -11.58 -12.41
C VAL A 169 25.33 -12.94 -12.24
N LYS A 170 24.83 -13.51 -13.34
CA LYS A 170 24.26 -14.85 -13.35
C LYS A 170 25.37 -15.91 -13.40
N VAL A 171 25.45 -16.77 -12.41
CA VAL A 171 26.45 -17.84 -12.30
C VAL A 171 25.82 -19.24 -12.37
N GLY A 172 24.50 -19.36 -12.34
CA GLY A 172 23.80 -20.65 -12.42
C GLY A 172 22.32 -20.51 -12.79
N LYS A 173 21.58 -21.63 -12.89
CA LYS A 173 20.18 -21.66 -13.33
C LYS A 173 19.27 -20.78 -12.44
N ASN A 174 19.48 -20.70 -11.15
CA ASN A 174 18.75 -19.86 -10.19
C ASN A 174 19.73 -19.24 -9.20
N GLN A 175 20.85 -18.72 -9.69
CA GLN A 175 21.90 -18.17 -8.85
C GLN A 175 22.49 -16.93 -9.49
N GLN A 176 22.48 -15.85 -8.72
CA GLN A 176 23.12 -14.59 -9.05
C GLN A 176 24.14 -14.28 -7.94
N ILE A 177 25.18 -13.53 -8.28
CA ILE A 177 26.14 -12.98 -7.32
C ILE A 177 26.29 -11.48 -7.54
N PHE A 178 26.86 -10.80 -6.58
CA PHE A 178 27.24 -9.39 -6.73
C PHE A 178 28.49 -9.29 -7.60
N VAL A 179 28.66 -8.18 -8.25
CA VAL A 179 29.89 -7.90 -9.01
C VAL A 179 31.03 -7.73 -8.01
N GLU A 180 32.09 -8.46 -8.19
CA GLU A 180 33.30 -8.43 -7.35
C GLU A 180 33.86 -7.00 -7.23
N GLY A 181 34.19 -6.60 -6.00
CA GLY A 181 34.66 -5.26 -5.68
C GLY A 181 33.59 -4.16 -5.72
N LYS A 182 32.30 -4.51 -5.93
CA LYS A 182 31.17 -3.58 -5.93
C LYS A 182 30.12 -3.92 -4.87
N GLU A 183 30.42 -4.81 -3.93
CA GLU A 183 29.49 -5.37 -2.93
C GLU A 183 28.85 -4.25 -2.10
N ALA A 184 29.58 -3.20 -1.76
CA ALA A 184 29.11 -2.07 -0.99
C ALA A 184 27.98 -1.26 -1.68
N LEU A 185 27.80 -1.39 -2.99
CA LEU A 185 26.74 -0.71 -3.73
C LEU A 185 25.38 -1.42 -3.64
N TYR A 186 25.38 -2.70 -3.23
CA TYR A 186 24.17 -3.53 -3.21
C TYR A 186 23.38 -3.38 -1.91
N ARG A 187 22.97 -2.15 -1.59
CA ARG A 187 22.03 -1.90 -0.50
C ARG A 187 20.57 -2.06 -0.96
N ARG A 188 19.70 -2.43 -0.05
CA ARG A 188 18.25 -2.37 -0.29
C ARG A 188 17.77 -0.93 -0.34
N LEU A 189 16.63 -0.70 -0.99
CA LEU A 189 15.97 0.60 -0.91
C LEU A 189 15.58 0.92 0.53
N THR A 190 15.65 2.17 0.91
CA THR A 190 15.16 2.67 2.20
C THR A 190 13.64 2.70 2.24
N VAL A 191 13.03 2.85 3.42
CA VAL A 191 11.57 2.97 3.54
C VAL A 191 11.06 4.18 2.75
N ARG A 192 11.76 5.31 2.80
CA ARG A 192 11.42 6.51 2.02
C ARG A 192 11.54 6.29 0.51
N GLU A 193 12.59 5.63 0.05
CA GLU A 193 12.75 5.29 -1.36
C GLU A 193 11.64 4.36 -1.83
N VAL A 194 11.20 3.41 -1.00
CA VAL A 194 10.06 2.53 -1.30
C VAL A 194 8.74 3.32 -1.30
N ALA A 195 8.54 4.28 -0.38
CA ALA A 195 7.35 5.13 -0.36
C ALA A 195 7.24 5.98 -1.64
N ARG A 196 8.35 6.52 -2.11
CA ARG A 196 8.40 7.25 -3.38
C ARG A 196 8.14 6.34 -4.59
N VAL A 197 8.53 5.07 -4.49
CA VAL A 197 8.15 4.00 -5.42
C VAL A 197 6.64 3.83 -5.49
N GLN A 198 5.94 3.99 -4.40
CA GLN A 198 4.47 3.99 -4.29
C GLN A 198 3.87 5.39 -4.50
N SER A 199 4.68 6.34 -5.03
CA SER A 199 4.28 7.71 -5.32
C SER A 199 3.73 8.52 -4.13
N PHE A 200 4.11 8.16 -2.89
CA PHE A 200 3.89 9.02 -1.74
C PHE A 200 4.74 10.30 -1.86
N PRO A 201 4.17 11.46 -1.51
CA PRO A 201 4.94 12.70 -1.51
C PRO A 201 5.97 12.72 -0.37
N ASP A 202 6.97 13.58 -0.49
CA ASP A 202 8.07 13.61 0.46
C ASP A 202 7.70 14.17 1.84
N ASP A 203 6.68 15.00 1.91
CA ASP A 203 6.11 15.53 3.15
C ASP A 203 5.17 14.54 3.87
N PHE A 204 4.82 13.42 3.25
CA PHE A 204 4.00 12.40 3.88
C PHE A 204 4.73 11.76 5.07
N GLN A 205 4.13 11.85 6.25
CA GLN A 205 4.73 11.37 7.49
C GLN A 205 4.58 9.85 7.63
N LEU A 206 5.72 9.15 7.66
CA LEU A 206 5.79 7.71 7.91
C LEU A 206 6.28 7.49 9.35
N LEU A 207 5.38 7.14 10.25
CA LEU A 207 5.66 6.90 11.67
C LEU A 207 5.64 5.40 11.96
N TYR A 208 6.77 4.84 12.38
CA TYR A 208 6.90 3.42 12.70
C TYR A 208 7.88 3.17 13.84
N SER A 209 7.62 2.13 14.63
CA SER A 209 8.43 1.73 15.78
C SER A 209 9.61 0.83 15.42
N ASP A 210 9.56 0.19 14.25
CA ASP A 210 10.62 -0.64 13.72
C ASP A 210 10.63 -0.62 12.19
N LEU A 211 11.78 -0.93 11.63
CA LEU A 211 12.03 -0.85 10.20
C LEU A 211 11.14 -1.80 9.36
N ASN A 212 10.80 -2.98 9.88
CA ASN A 212 9.94 -3.92 9.15
C ASN A 212 8.51 -3.39 9.06
N LEU A 213 8.04 -2.67 10.10
CA LEU A 213 6.75 -1.99 10.08
C LEU A 213 6.71 -0.91 8.99
N GLY A 214 7.80 -0.14 8.83
CA GLY A 214 7.94 0.84 7.75
C GLY A 214 7.76 0.20 6.37
N TYR A 215 8.48 -0.88 6.08
CA TYR A 215 8.31 -1.62 4.83
C TYR A 215 6.92 -2.24 4.68
N LYS A 216 6.32 -2.75 5.77
CA LYS A 216 4.97 -3.32 5.77
C LYS A 216 3.93 -2.27 5.39
N MET A 217 3.98 -1.08 5.99
CA MET A 217 3.05 0.01 5.68
C MET A 217 3.09 0.39 4.21
N VAL A 218 4.29 0.64 3.69
CA VAL A 218 4.44 1.11 2.32
C VAL A 218 4.21 -0.01 1.30
N GLY A 219 4.67 -1.23 1.60
CA GLY A 219 4.51 -2.37 0.70
C GLY A 219 3.08 -2.90 0.59
N ASN A 220 2.22 -2.58 1.55
CA ASN A 220 0.78 -2.90 1.49
C ASN A 220 -0.08 -1.72 0.99
N ALA A 221 0.51 -0.54 0.81
CA ALA A 221 -0.25 0.63 0.39
C ALA A 221 -0.52 0.65 -1.11
N VAL A 222 -1.67 1.20 -1.49
CA VAL A 222 -1.96 1.56 -2.88
C VAL A 222 -1.05 2.70 -3.33
N PRO A 223 -0.46 2.65 -4.54
CA PRO A 223 0.25 3.79 -5.10
C PRO A 223 -0.66 5.02 -5.21
N VAL A 224 -0.24 6.13 -4.61
CA VAL A 224 -1.06 7.36 -4.53
C VAL A 224 -1.51 7.86 -5.92
N ASN A 225 -0.61 7.82 -6.91
CA ASN A 225 -0.96 8.25 -8.27
C ASN A 225 -1.95 7.30 -8.95
N LEU A 226 -1.89 5.99 -8.69
CA LEU A 226 -2.89 5.04 -9.18
C LEU A 226 -4.26 5.36 -8.58
N ALA A 227 -4.34 5.55 -7.26
CA ALA A 227 -5.56 5.92 -6.55
C ALA A 227 -6.14 7.25 -7.07
N TYR A 228 -5.29 8.24 -7.33
CA TYR A 228 -5.71 9.52 -7.90
C TYR A 228 -6.37 9.38 -9.28
N HIS A 229 -5.73 8.65 -10.20
CA HIS A 229 -6.29 8.47 -11.54
C HIS A 229 -7.57 7.62 -11.53
N LEU A 230 -7.65 6.62 -10.66
CA LEU A 230 -8.88 5.85 -10.43
C LEU A 230 -10.01 6.76 -9.92
N ALA A 231 -9.72 7.60 -8.93
CA ALA A 231 -10.66 8.55 -8.36
C ALA A 231 -11.14 9.58 -9.38
N LEU A 232 -10.26 10.08 -10.25
CA LEU A 232 -10.64 10.94 -11.37
C LEU A 232 -11.64 10.25 -12.31
N SER A 233 -11.37 9.01 -12.70
CA SER A 233 -12.26 8.25 -13.59
C SER A 233 -13.63 8.01 -12.95
N ILE A 234 -13.68 7.71 -11.66
CA ILE A 234 -14.93 7.55 -10.91
C ILE A 234 -15.68 8.88 -10.83
N ARG A 235 -15.00 9.97 -10.49
CA ARG A 235 -15.58 11.30 -10.42
C ARG A 235 -16.23 11.70 -11.75
N ASP A 236 -15.53 11.49 -12.84
CA ASP A 236 -16.02 11.85 -14.18
C ASP A 236 -17.23 10.99 -14.58
N ALA A 237 -17.23 9.69 -14.24
CA ALA A 237 -18.38 8.82 -14.44
C ALA A 237 -19.60 9.26 -13.60
N LEU A 238 -19.43 9.63 -12.35
CA LEU A 238 -20.50 10.12 -11.47
C LEU A 238 -21.09 11.44 -12.01
N ARG A 239 -20.24 12.37 -12.45
CA ARG A 239 -20.70 13.61 -13.10
C ARG A 239 -21.49 13.35 -14.37
N SER A 240 -21.04 12.44 -15.21
CA SER A 240 -21.75 12.03 -16.42
C SER A 240 -23.10 11.37 -16.13
N ALA A 241 -23.24 10.73 -14.97
CA ALA A 241 -24.49 10.16 -14.47
C ALA A 241 -25.39 11.18 -13.76
N GLY A 242 -25.03 12.47 -13.74
CA GLY A 242 -25.82 13.55 -13.10
C GLY A 242 -25.69 13.63 -11.59
N VAL A 243 -24.71 12.93 -11.01
CA VAL A 243 -24.43 13.00 -9.56
C VAL A 243 -23.61 14.25 -9.27
N SER A 244 -24.10 15.11 -8.39
CA SER A 244 -23.38 16.30 -7.91
C SER A 244 -22.32 15.89 -6.89
N ILE A 245 -21.03 15.99 -7.25
CA ILE A 245 -19.87 15.67 -6.41
C ILE A 245 -18.84 16.79 -6.42
#